data_08530f426056eba99fb7ed8f05eb9b5a
#
_entry.id   08530f426056eba99fb7ed8f05eb9b5a
#
_cell.length_a   1.000
_cell.length_b   1.000
_cell.length_c   1.000
_cell.angle_alpha   90.00
_cell.angle_beta   90.00
_cell.angle_gamma   90.00
#
_symmetry.space_group_name_H-M   'P 1'
#
loop_
_entity.id
_entity.type
_entity.pdbx_description
1 polymer ?
#
loop_
_entity_poly.entity_id
_entity_poly.type
_entity_poly.pdbx_seq_one_letter_code
_entity_poly.pdbx_strand_id
1 'polypeptide(L)'
;MLTNFLDHKLGKKYNTFDLLVLFLIIAMTLMLRLWFIDLQFPDYTICLKPWVEQFRSYGGFAGLKYNIGNYTPAYMHLLMLISYFDVEPLYVIKGVGICLDYVLAIVAAKLIAPEDSKYKQVLLFSAVLLLPTVIANSGVWGQCDNIYTIFILTALYIAMKEKTLTLHVGGKKVKEAAAPFVIRTDTLVLFCIGCAFSFKLQTVFILPVLAVIFLWNNYRLRTLLWIPGVYCITLIPSLIAGRPLKELLLLYVSQAGTHAELQLKYPNIYSFWQFDALADRFGQFCIVFCAASLVLFVYYFYHKKMELTQEFLCCFTAFSVLYITFFLPHMHDRYAYIAEIVMLFYLFRPRKLWRPVVAQLLALATYGETLFWFSYDGMEQPAALVRLFLLLVLGIDLLQQTKGVQMKQDLL
;
A
#
# COMPACT_ATOMS: atom_id res chain seq x y z
N MET A 1 -11.13 8.81 35.98
CA MET A 1 -12.07 8.42 34.92
C MET A 1 -11.32 7.91 33.68
N LEU A 2 -10.32 8.62 33.18
CA LEU A 2 -9.50 8.22 32.01
C LEU A 2 -8.65 6.98 32.30
N THR A 3 -8.04 6.91 33.49
CA THR A 3 -7.27 5.75 33.99
C THR A 3 -8.10 4.49 34.06
N ASN A 4 -9.32 4.54 34.60
CA ASN A 4 -10.22 3.38 34.67
C ASN A 4 -10.71 2.90 33.30
N PHE A 5 -10.82 3.80 32.30
CA PHE A 5 -11.16 3.44 30.93
C PHE A 5 -9.99 2.76 30.21
N LEU A 6 -8.78 3.25 30.42
CA LEU A 6 -7.56 2.66 29.89
C LEU A 6 -7.27 1.30 30.54
N ASP A 7 -7.41 1.18 31.87
CA ASP A 7 -7.23 -0.08 32.59
C ASP A 7 -8.27 -1.12 32.21
N HIS A 8 -9.50 -0.75 31.92
CA HIS A 8 -10.56 -1.72 31.58
C HIS A 8 -10.48 -2.23 30.13
N LYS A 9 -9.98 -1.45 29.17
CA LYS A 9 -9.90 -1.86 27.75
C LYS A 9 -8.49 -2.20 27.28
N LEU A 10 -7.47 -1.48 27.73
CA LEU A 10 -6.08 -1.68 27.33
C LEU A 10 -5.28 -2.50 28.34
N GLY A 11 -5.51 -2.34 29.64
CA GLY A 11 -4.75 -2.97 30.72
C GLY A 11 -4.83 -4.50 30.76
N LYS A 12 -5.86 -5.12 30.15
CA LYS A 12 -5.90 -6.58 29.97
C LYS A 12 -4.96 -7.09 28.87
N LYS A 13 -4.55 -6.21 27.94
CA LYS A 13 -3.73 -6.58 26.79
C LYS A 13 -2.29 -6.09 26.88
N TYR A 14 -2.06 -4.91 27.44
CA TYR A 14 -0.75 -4.25 27.55
C TYR A 14 -0.46 -3.86 29.00
N ASN A 15 0.76 -4.07 29.45
CA ASN A 15 1.20 -3.60 30.76
C ASN A 15 1.62 -2.11 30.70
N THR A 16 1.87 -1.51 31.87
CA THR A 16 2.25 -0.08 31.95
C THR A 16 3.53 0.23 31.17
N PHE A 17 4.49 -0.70 31.14
CA PHE A 17 5.74 -0.54 30.39
C PHE A 17 5.49 -0.55 28.87
N ASP A 18 4.63 -1.46 28.38
CA ASP A 18 4.24 -1.49 26.95
C ASP A 18 3.59 -0.16 26.53
N LEU A 19 2.72 0.40 27.39
CA LEU A 19 2.05 1.67 27.12
C LEU A 19 3.03 2.85 27.12
N LEU A 20 4.01 2.84 28.05
CA LEU A 20 5.06 3.85 28.08
C LEU A 20 5.91 3.79 26.80
N VAL A 21 6.33 2.60 26.37
CA VAL A 21 7.08 2.40 25.13
C VAL A 21 6.29 2.90 23.93
N LEU A 22 5.02 2.53 23.83
CA LEU A 22 4.13 3.00 22.75
C LEU A 22 4.01 4.52 22.74
N PHE A 23 3.82 5.15 23.90
CA PHE A 23 3.76 6.60 24.02
C PHE A 23 5.06 7.27 23.56
N LEU A 24 6.22 6.78 24.02
CA LEU A 24 7.52 7.31 23.61
C LEU A 24 7.77 7.17 22.11
N ILE A 25 7.44 6.02 21.52
CA ILE A 25 7.56 5.78 20.07
C ILE A 25 6.64 6.73 19.29
N ILE A 26 5.38 6.88 19.72
CA ILE A 26 4.44 7.80 19.07
C ILE A 26 4.97 9.22 19.14
N ALA A 27 5.40 9.68 20.32
CA ALA A 27 5.93 11.04 20.52
C ALA A 27 7.18 11.28 19.65
N MET A 28 8.15 10.36 19.69
CA MET A 28 9.40 10.48 18.93
C MET A 28 9.13 10.48 17.41
N THR A 29 8.31 9.57 16.92
CA THR A 29 8.02 9.47 15.48
C THR A 29 7.16 10.63 14.99
N LEU A 30 6.30 11.19 15.84
CA LEU A 30 5.56 12.42 15.54
C LEU A 30 6.51 13.61 15.46
N MET A 31 7.38 13.81 16.47
CA MET A 31 8.38 14.87 16.47
C MET A 31 9.26 14.81 15.22
N LEU A 32 9.71 13.61 14.83
CA LEU A 32 10.53 13.41 13.63
C LEU A 32 9.79 13.87 12.35
N ARG A 33 8.49 13.59 12.23
CA ARG A 33 7.69 14.00 11.08
C ARG A 33 7.39 15.50 11.08
N LEU A 34 7.12 16.07 12.27
CA LEU A 34 6.91 17.51 12.43
C LEU A 34 8.18 18.32 12.13
N TRP A 35 9.36 17.73 12.33
CA TRP A 35 10.63 18.38 11.94
C TRP A 35 10.70 18.69 10.45
N PHE A 36 10.03 17.90 9.60
CA PHE A 36 10.01 18.07 8.15
C PHE A 36 8.70 18.70 7.64
N ILE A 37 7.84 19.23 8.52
CA ILE A 37 6.49 19.66 8.14
C ILE A 37 6.51 20.79 7.10
N ASP A 38 7.49 21.71 7.20
CA ASP A 38 7.60 22.88 6.33
C ASP A 38 8.26 22.60 4.96
N LEU A 39 8.86 21.41 4.78
CA LEU A 39 9.53 21.09 3.52
C LEU A 39 8.53 20.98 2.38
N GLN A 40 8.83 21.64 1.27
CA GLN A 40 8.02 21.65 0.06
C GLN A 40 8.80 21.01 -1.10
N PHE A 41 8.12 20.22 -1.90
CA PHE A 41 8.68 19.53 -3.07
C PHE A 41 7.86 19.87 -4.32
N PRO A 42 8.40 19.62 -5.54
CA PRO A 42 7.72 19.95 -6.79
C PRO A 42 6.30 19.41 -6.89
N ASP A 43 6.02 18.18 -6.43
CA ASP A 43 4.67 17.60 -6.43
C ASP A 43 3.68 18.46 -5.63
N TYR A 44 4.14 19.05 -4.51
CA TYR A 44 3.30 19.97 -3.74
C TYR A 44 3.13 21.30 -4.45
N THR A 45 4.24 21.96 -4.84
CA THR A 45 4.20 23.33 -5.36
C THR A 45 3.60 23.43 -6.76
N ILE A 46 3.79 22.39 -7.60
CA ILE A 46 3.31 22.37 -8.99
C ILE A 46 1.92 21.73 -9.10
N CYS A 47 1.58 20.78 -8.22
CA CYS A 47 0.35 20.01 -8.34
C CYS A 47 -0.59 20.25 -7.13
N LEU A 48 -0.26 19.75 -5.94
CA LEU A 48 -1.22 19.66 -4.85
C LEU A 48 -1.72 21.03 -4.36
N LYS A 49 -0.83 22.00 -4.17
CA LYS A 49 -1.21 23.36 -3.76
C LYS A 49 -2.10 24.04 -4.80
N PRO A 50 -1.72 24.12 -6.09
CA PRO A 50 -2.59 24.68 -7.12
C PRO A 50 -3.97 23.98 -7.20
N TRP A 51 -4.05 22.67 -7.03
CA TRP A 51 -5.34 21.97 -7.04
C TRP A 51 -6.23 22.36 -5.86
N VAL A 52 -5.67 22.45 -4.65
CA VAL A 52 -6.45 22.91 -3.49
C VAL A 52 -6.89 24.37 -3.66
N GLU A 53 -6.03 25.24 -4.19
CA GLU A 53 -6.37 26.66 -4.45
C GLU A 53 -7.45 26.80 -5.53
N GLN A 54 -7.42 25.96 -6.57
CA GLN A 54 -8.49 25.91 -7.55
C GLN A 54 -9.82 25.47 -6.91
N PHE A 55 -9.82 24.46 -6.04
CA PHE A 55 -11.02 24.10 -5.28
C PHE A 55 -11.53 25.27 -4.43
N ARG A 56 -10.65 26.02 -3.76
CA ARG A 56 -11.03 27.22 -3.01
C ARG A 56 -11.70 28.27 -3.91
N SER A 57 -11.09 28.55 -5.06
CA SER A 57 -11.61 29.56 -6.00
C SER A 57 -12.98 29.21 -6.59
N TYR A 58 -13.28 27.90 -6.73
CA TYR A 58 -14.58 27.41 -7.20
C TYR A 58 -15.59 27.14 -6.07
N GLY A 59 -15.27 27.46 -4.80
CA GLY A 59 -16.15 27.21 -3.67
C GLY A 59 -16.20 25.77 -3.19
N GLY A 60 -15.09 25.06 -3.25
CA GLY A 60 -14.93 23.70 -2.71
C GLY A 60 -15.67 22.66 -3.56
N PHE A 61 -16.82 22.19 -3.10
CA PHE A 61 -17.61 21.12 -3.75
C PHE A 61 -17.97 21.44 -5.21
N ALA A 62 -18.30 22.68 -5.53
CA ALA A 62 -18.61 23.09 -6.90
C ALA A 62 -17.41 22.92 -7.85
N GLY A 63 -16.19 22.96 -7.34
CA GLY A 63 -14.96 22.68 -8.07
C GLY A 63 -14.86 21.25 -8.62
N LEU A 64 -15.57 20.27 -8.03
CA LEU A 64 -15.59 18.88 -8.49
C LEU A 64 -16.17 18.71 -9.91
N LYS A 65 -16.88 19.71 -10.42
CA LYS A 65 -17.34 19.74 -11.80
C LYS A 65 -16.20 19.81 -12.79
N TYR A 66 -15.09 20.45 -12.43
CA TYR A 66 -13.98 20.72 -13.34
C TYR A 66 -12.91 19.63 -13.27
N ASN A 67 -12.15 19.49 -14.33
CA ASN A 67 -11.01 18.58 -14.40
C ASN A 67 -9.78 19.20 -13.70
N ILE A 68 -9.83 19.25 -12.37
CA ILE A 68 -8.72 19.73 -11.53
C ILE A 68 -7.82 18.53 -11.24
N GLY A 69 -6.57 18.60 -11.70
CA GLY A 69 -5.59 17.55 -11.46
C GLY A 69 -5.86 16.23 -12.19
N ASN A 70 -4.90 15.34 -12.09
CA ASN A 70 -4.90 14.03 -12.76
C ASN A 70 -5.03 12.84 -11.79
N TYR A 71 -5.30 13.07 -10.50
CA TYR A 71 -5.55 12.01 -9.53
C TYR A 71 -7.01 11.53 -9.57
N THR A 72 -7.24 10.37 -8.96
CA THR A 72 -8.57 9.77 -8.88
C THR A 72 -9.57 10.63 -8.12
N PRO A 73 -10.88 10.51 -8.40
CA PRO A 73 -11.90 11.25 -7.69
C PRO A 73 -11.83 11.12 -6.17
N ALA A 74 -11.56 9.92 -5.65
CA ALA A 74 -11.45 9.71 -4.20
C ALA A 74 -10.37 10.60 -3.56
N TYR A 75 -9.19 10.72 -4.18
CA TYR A 75 -8.14 11.60 -3.67
C TYR A 75 -8.46 13.08 -3.90
N MET A 76 -9.05 13.42 -5.06
CA MET A 76 -9.45 14.80 -5.36
C MET A 76 -10.55 15.30 -4.40
N HIS A 77 -11.45 14.40 -3.94
CA HIS A 77 -12.42 14.74 -2.89
C HIS A 77 -11.74 15.06 -1.55
N LEU A 78 -10.66 14.36 -1.21
CA LEU A 78 -9.86 14.69 -0.02
C LEU A 78 -9.25 16.09 -0.16
N LEU A 79 -8.66 16.42 -1.31
CA LEU A 79 -8.10 17.76 -1.56
C LEU A 79 -9.19 18.85 -1.56
N MET A 80 -10.37 18.54 -2.11
CA MET A 80 -11.54 19.42 -2.01
C MET A 80 -11.98 19.65 -0.57
N LEU A 81 -12.00 18.63 0.29
CA LEU A 81 -12.28 18.81 1.72
C LEU A 81 -11.20 19.67 2.39
N ILE A 82 -9.94 19.50 2.03
CA ILE A 82 -8.82 20.32 2.53
C ILE A 82 -9.00 21.79 2.13
N SER A 83 -9.61 22.07 0.98
CA SER A 83 -9.83 23.45 0.52
C SER A 83 -10.73 24.30 1.43
N TYR A 84 -11.52 23.68 2.31
CA TYR A 84 -12.34 24.40 3.29
C TYR A 84 -11.58 24.89 4.53
N PHE A 85 -10.35 24.44 4.73
CA PHE A 85 -9.52 24.92 5.85
C PHE A 85 -8.75 26.18 5.41
N ASP A 86 -8.88 27.25 6.18
CA ASP A 86 -8.14 28.50 5.94
C ASP A 86 -6.72 28.45 6.53
N VAL A 87 -5.95 27.44 6.05
CA VAL A 87 -4.54 27.23 6.43
C VAL A 87 -3.75 26.81 5.19
N GLU A 88 -2.43 26.87 5.28
CA GLU A 88 -1.56 26.38 4.21
C GLU A 88 -1.84 24.88 3.94
N PRO A 89 -2.22 24.49 2.71
CA PRO A 89 -2.61 23.13 2.39
C PRO A 89 -1.58 22.06 2.76
N LEU A 90 -0.28 22.43 2.72
CA LEU A 90 0.83 21.53 3.07
C LEU A 90 0.63 20.86 4.43
N TYR A 91 0.26 21.66 5.45
CA TYR A 91 0.11 21.17 6.82
C TYR A 91 -1.04 20.17 6.95
N VAL A 92 -2.15 20.42 6.26
CA VAL A 92 -3.30 19.52 6.31
C VAL A 92 -3.01 18.25 5.55
N ILE A 93 -2.41 18.33 4.34
CA ILE A 93 -2.02 17.17 3.53
C ILE A 93 -1.06 16.27 4.30
N LYS A 94 0.04 16.85 4.83
CA LYS A 94 1.01 16.10 5.63
C LYS A 94 0.40 15.59 6.94
N GLY A 95 -0.42 16.39 7.61
CA GLY A 95 -1.11 16.00 8.84
C GLY A 95 -1.99 14.77 8.65
N VAL A 96 -2.79 14.73 7.57
CA VAL A 96 -3.58 13.55 7.20
C VAL A 96 -2.68 12.35 6.91
N GLY A 97 -1.62 12.54 6.11
CA GLY A 97 -0.65 11.49 5.80
C GLY A 97 0.01 10.92 7.06
N ILE A 98 0.46 11.79 7.99
CA ILE A 98 1.06 11.39 9.27
C ILE A 98 0.06 10.60 10.13
N CYS A 99 -1.18 11.04 10.25
CA CYS A 99 -2.21 10.28 10.98
C CYS A 99 -2.43 8.89 10.38
N LEU A 100 -2.44 8.79 9.05
CA LEU A 100 -2.61 7.52 8.35
C LEU A 100 -1.39 6.60 8.47
N ASP A 101 -0.18 7.11 8.69
CA ASP A 101 0.99 6.27 8.99
C ASP A 101 0.79 5.45 10.27
N TYR A 102 0.14 6.01 11.30
CA TYR A 102 -0.18 5.26 12.52
C TYR A 102 -1.21 4.16 12.26
N VAL A 103 -2.20 4.44 11.42
CA VAL A 103 -3.17 3.42 10.98
C VAL A 103 -2.46 2.33 10.18
N LEU A 104 -1.58 2.70 9.25
CA LEU A 104 -0.75 1.78 8.48
C LEU A 104 0.08 0.88 9.39
N ALA A 105 0.74 1.46 10.40
CA ALA A 105 1.56 0.72 11.35
C ALA A 105 0.73 -0.30 12.17
N ILE A 106 -0.48 0.07 12.60
CA ILE A 106 -1.40 -0.85 13.28
C ILE A 106 -1.79 -2.02 12.37
N VAL A 107 -2.18 -1.74 11.13
CA VAL A 107 -2.62 -2.76 10.19
C VAL A 107 -1.46 -3.69 9.80
N ALA A 108 -0.29 -3.12 9.51
CA ALA A 108 0.91 -3.89 9.20
C ALA A 108 1.35 -4.78 10.37
N ALA A 109 1.32 -4.25 11.61
CA ALA A 109 1.63 -5.05 12.80
C ALA A 109 0.66 -6.22 12.98
N LYS A 110 -0.64 -6.02 12.73
CA LYS A 110 -1.64 -7.09 12.78
C LYS A 110 -1.47 -8.13 11.67
N LEU A 111 -1.06 -7.70 10.47
CA LEU A 111 -0.82 -8.59 9.35
C LEU A 111 0.43 -9.44 9.57
N ILE A 112 1.52 -8.84 10.06
CA ILE A 112 2.86 -9.43 10.03
C ILE A 112 3.22 -10.13 11.35
N ALA A 113 2.76 -9.64 12.51
CA ALA A 113 3.04 -10.26 13.81
C ALA A 113 2.04 -11.34 14.16
N PRO A 114 2.47 -12.43 14.82
CA PRO A 114 1.54 -13.38 15.45
C PRO A 114 0.60 -12.69 16.42
N GLU A 115 -0.67 -13.09 16.44
CA GLU A 115 -1.70 -12.44 17.28
C GLU A 115 -1.46 -12.60 18.78
N ASP A 116 -0.81 -13.68 19.18
CA ASP A 116 -0.46 -14.02 20.57
C ASP A 116 0.77 -13.26 21.10
N SER A 117 1.57 -12.64 20.21
CA SER A 117 2.81 -11.96 20.59
C SER A 117 2.69 -10.44 20.60
N LYS A 118 2.29 -9.89 21.75
CA LYS A 118 2.20 -8.42 21.96
C LYS A 118 3.52 -7.71 21.69
N TYR A 119 4.63 -8.28 22.18
CA TYR A 119 5.97 -7.75 21.95
C TYR A 119 6.27 -7.58 20.46
N LYS A 120 6.00 -8.61 19.63
CA LYS A 120 6.22 -8.53 18.19
C LYS A 120 5.30 -7.52 17.53
N GLN A 121 4.06 -7.37 18.01
CA GLN A 121 3.14 -6.35 17.50
C GLN A 121 3.65 -4.93 17.79
N VAL A 122 4.11 -4.64 19.03
CA VAL A 122 4.68 -3.35 19.41
C VAL A 122 5.96 -3.08 18.60
N LEU A 123 6.84 -4.07 18.46
CA LEU A 123 8.08 -3.93 17.70
C LEU A 123 7.80 -3.63 16.21
N LEU A 124 6.85 -4.34 15.59
CA LEU A 124 6.47 -4.08 14.20
C LEU A 124 5.78 -2.74 14.01
N PHE A 125 4.88 -2.37 14.91
CA PHE A 125 4.29 -1.02 14.91
C PHE A 125 5.38 0.06 14.91
N SER A 126 6.35 -0.08 15.81
CA SER A 126 7.48 0.84 15.92
C SER A 126 8.36 0.82 14.66
N ALA A 127 8.65 -0.38 14.14
CA ALA A 127 9.46 -0.54 12.93
C ALA A 127 8.82 0.11 11.71
N VAL A 128 7.50 -0.04 11.50
CA VAL A 128 6.79 0.62 10.39
C VAL A 128 6.86 2.14 10.52
N LEU A 129 6.62 2.68 11.72
CA LEU A 129 6.69 4.13 11.94
C LEU A 129 8.09 4.71 11.75
N LEU A 130 9.12 3.90 11.97
CA LEU A 130 10.53 4.28 11.81
C LEU A 130 11.10 3.92 10.44
N LEU A 131 10.34 3.24 9.57
CA LEU A 131 10.79 2.98 8.20
C LEU A 131 11.09 4.31 7.51
N PRO A 132 12.32 4.49 6.98
CA PRO A 132 12.69 5.71 6.29
C PRO A 132 11.74 6.08 5.15
N THR A 133 11.26 5.10 4.38
CA THR A 133 10.33 5.33 3.27
C THR A 133 8.94 5.74 3.72
N VAL A 134 8.46 5.28 4.88
CA VAL A 134 7.20 5.72 5.47
C VAL A 134 7.31 7.17 5.94
N ILE A 135 8.41 7.53 6.62
CA ILE A 135 8.66 8.92 7.04
C ILE A 135 8.81 9.83 5.82
N ALA A 136 9.59 9.39 4.82
CA ALA A 136 9.83 10.17 3.61
C ALA A 136 8.54 10.40 2.82
N ASN A 137 7.70 9.38 2.65
CA ASN A 137 6.50 9.44 1.82
C ASN A 137 5.47 10.44 2.35
N SER A 138 5.06 10.33 3.60
CA SER A 138 4.02 11.17 4.21
C SER A 138 4.58 12.45 4.84
N GLY A 139 5.55 12.33 5.76
CA GLY A 139 6.05 13.43 6.58
C GLY A 139 6.95 14.40 5.82
N VAL A 140 7.81 13.89 4.94
CA VAL A 140 8.75 14.71 4.16
C VAL A 140 8.09 15.19 2.88
N TRP A 141 7.63 14.27 2.02
CA TRP A 141 7.14 14.56 0.67
C TRP A 141 5.67 15.00 0.61
N GLY A 142 4.82 14.50 1.55
CA GLY A 142 3.37 14.74 1.51
C GLY A 142 2.63 13.87 0.50
N GLN A 143 3.15 12.67 0.21
CA GLN A 143 2.53 11.69 -0.66
C GLN A 143 1.45 10.88 0.06
N CYS A 144 0.59 10.19 -0.72
CA CYS A 144 -0.59 9.47 -0.22
C CYS A 144 -0.50 7.95 -0.39
N ASP A 145 0.72 7.39 -0.51
CA ASP A 145 0.89 5.95 -0.75
C ASP A 145 0.45 5.08 0.44
N ASN A 146 0.41 5.65 1.62
CA ASN A 146 -0.13 4.99 2.81
C ASN A 146 -1.64 4.70 2.69
N ILE A 147 -2.44 5.53 1.99
CA ILE A 147 -3.89 5.39 1.90
C ILE A 147 -4.27 4.04 1.25
N TYR A 148 -3.84 3.83 0.01
CA TYR A 148 -4.20 2.60 -0.71
C TYR A 148 -3.51 1.37 -0.10
N THR A 149 -2.32 1.55 0.49
CA THR A 149 -1.59 0.49 1.17
C THR A 149 -2.33 0.00 2.42
N ILE A 150 -2.92 0.89 3.23
CA ILE A 150 -3.75 0.50 4.38
C ILE A 150 -4.88 -0.44 3.94
N PHE A 151 -5.60 -0.10 2.87
CA PHE A 151 -6.68 -0.94 2.36
C PHE A 151 -6.16 -2.29 1.86
N ILE A 152 -5.04 -2.32 1.13
CA ILE A 152 -4.42 -3.57 0.67
C ILE A 152 -4.01 -4.44 1.86
N LEU A 153 -3.24 -3.91 2.83
CA LEU A 153 -2.82 -4.70 3.99
C LEU A 153 -4.00 -5.17 4.84
N THR A 154 -5.06 -4.36 4.93
CA THR A 154 -6.32 -4.75 5.58
C THR A 154 -6.96 -5.92 4.84
N ALA A 155 -7.02 -5.89 3.51
CA ALA A 155 -7.54 -6.99 2.70
C ALA A 155 -6.72 -8.28 2.92
N LEU A 156 -5.39 -8.19 2.92
CA LEU A 156 -4.50 -9.32 3.20
C LEU A 156 -4.72 -9.90 4.60
N TYR A 157 -4.86 -9.04 5.60
CA TYR A 157 -5.14 -9.47 6.99
C TYR A 157 -6.49 -10.19 7.10
N ILE A 158 -7.56 -9.65 6.49
CA ILE A 158 -8.89 -10.25 6.50
C ILE A 158 -8.90 -11.58 5.76
N ALA A 159 -8.15 -11.70 4.65
CA ALA A 159 -8.09 -12.92 3.85
C ALA A 159 -7.54 -14.15 4.63
N MET A 160 -6.80 -13.92 5.70
CA MET A 160 -6.30 -14.98 6.59
C MET A 160 -7.27 -15.35 7.72
N LYS A 161 -8.41 -14.66 7.83
CA LYS A 161 -9.43 -14.93 8.85
C LYS A 161 -10.45 -15.97 8.38
N GLU A 162 -11.31 -16.39 9.30
CA GLU A 162 -12.42 -17.29 9.00
C GLU A 162 -13.32 -16.71 7.89
N LYS A 163 -14.08 -17.58 7.21
CA LYS A 163 -14.94 -17.22 6.06
C LYS A 163 -16.01 -16.17 6.38
N THR A 164 -16.32 -15.97 7.67
CA THR A 164 -17.30 -14.98 8.15
C THR A 164 -16.77 -14.26 9.36
N LEU A 165 -16.97 -12.95 9.41
CA LEU A 165 -16.71 -12.12 10.57
C LEU A 165 -18.04 -11.70 11.20
N THR A 166 -18.18 -11.95 12.49
CA THR A 166 -19.36 -11.56 13.26
C THR A 166 -19.10 -10.24 13.97
N LEU A 167 -19.86 -9.21 13.59
CA LEU A 167 -19.81 -7.91 14.25
C LEU A 167 -20.93 -7.82 15.29
N HIS A 168 -20.58 -7.75 16.57
CA HIS A 168 -21.50 -7.48 17.65
C HIS A 168 -21.69 -5.96 17.77
N VAL A 169 -22.82 -5.45 17.29
CA VAL A 169 -23.23 -4.05 17.47
C VAL A 169 -24.07 -3.97 18.73
N GLY A 170 -23.48 -3.49 19.82
CA GLY A 170 -24.20 -3.25 21.08
C GLY A 170 -23.31 -3.37 22.31
N GLY A 171 -23.33 -2.35 23.17
CA GLY A 171 -22.70 -2.40 24.50
C GLY A 171 -23.50 -3.29 25.45
N LYS A 172 -22.84 -3.82 26.49
CA LYS A 172 -23.34 -4.79 27.50
C LYS A 172 -24.63 -4.44 28.28
N LYS A 173 -25.44 -3.47 27.85
CA LYS A 173 -26.63 -2.99 28.60
C LYS A 173 -27.95 -2.97 27.82
N VAL A 174 -28.03 -3.52 26.60
CA VAL A 174 -29.32 -3.62 25.89
C VAL A 174 -29.78 -5.06 25.95
N LYS A 175 -30.88 -5.33 26.65
CA LYS A 175 -31.49 -6.66 26.84
C LYS A 175 -32.15 -7.24 25.56
N GLU A 176 -32.11 -6.55 24.45
CA GLU A 176 -32.47 -7.05 23.12
C GLU A 176 -31.21 -6.96 22.25
N ALA A 177 -30.45 -8.04 22.20
CA ALA A 177 -29.32 -8.17 21.28
C ALA A 177 -29.90 -8.18 19.84
N ALA A 178 -29.70 -7.08 19.10
CA ALA A 178 -29.87 -7.13 17.65
C ALA A 178 -29.05 -8.31 17.11
N ALA A 179 -29.64 -9.08 16.18
CA ALA A 179 -28.98 -10.23 15.58
C ALA A 179 -27.58 -9.83 15.10
N PRO A 180 -26.53 -10.62 15.38
CA PRO A 180 -25.17 -10.25 15.02
C PRO A 180 -25.07 -10.06 13.50
N PHE A 181 -24.51 -8.93 13.09
CA PHE A 181 -24.29 -8.67 11.66
C PHE A 181 -23.12 -9.50 11.16
N VAL A 182 -23.41 -10.48 10.31
CA VAL A 182 -22.39 -11.40 9.76
C VAL A 182 -21.99 -10.92 8.38
N ILE A 183 -20.72 -10.52 8.22
CA ILE A 183 -20.15 -10.16 6.93
C ILE A 183 -19.20 -11.26 6.47
N ARG A 184 -19.28 -11.64 5.21
CA ARG A 184 -18.35 -12.60 4.61
C ARG A 184 -17.01 -11.95 4.31
N THR A 185 -15.92 -12.69 4.56
CA THR A 185 -14.55 -12.21 4.30
C THR A 185 -14.31 -11.91 2.82
N ASP A 186 -14.87 -12.71 1.89
CA ASP A 186 -14.75 -12.44 0.44
C ASP A 186 -15.28 -11.03 0.07
N THR A 187 -16.41 -10.62 0.65
CA THR A 187 -16.99 -9.29 0.45
C THR A 187 -16.09 -8.19 1.00
N LEU A 188 -15.57 -8.35 2.23
CA LEU A 188 -14.72 -7.35 2.88
C LEU A 188 -13.37 -7.20 2.16
N VAL A 189 -12.76 -8.30 1.75
CA VAL A 189 -11.49 -8.29 1.02
C VAL A 189 -11.66 -7.51 -0.29
N LEU A 190 -12.65 -7.87 -1.11
CA LEU A 190 -12.86 -7.21 -2.40
C LEU A 190 -13.34 -5.76 -2.25
N PHE A 191 -14.09 -5.43 -1.20
CA PHE A 191 -14.42 -4.05 -0.84
C PHE A 191 -13.16 -3.24 -0.52
N CYS A 192 -12.24 -3.76 0.32
CA CYS A 192 -10.98 -3.08 0.62
C CYS A 192 -10.12 -2.89 -0.64
N ILE A 193 -10.03 -3.91 -1.52
CA ILE A 193 -9.33 -3.75 -2.80
C ILE A 193 -9.99 -2.70 -3.68
N GLY A 194 -11.33 -2.63 -3.69
CA GLY A 194 -12.08 -1.56 -4.38
C GLY A 194 -11.77 -0.17 -3.82
N CYS A 195 -11.67 -0.03 -2.49
CA CYS A 195 -11.23 1.22 -1.86
C CYS A 195 -9.80 1.58 -2.28
N ALA A 196 -8.85 0.65 -2.20
CA ALA A 196 -7.48 0.88 -2.63
C ALA A 196 -7.41 1.32 -4.10
N PHE A 197 -8.10 0.62 -4.99
CA PHE A 197 -8.18 0.94 -6.41
C PHE A 197 -8.80 2.33 -6.67
N SER A 198 -9.76 2.75 -5.85
CA SER A 198 -10.37 4.08 -5.97
C SER A 198 -9.41 5.22 -5.64
N PHE A 199 -8.36 4.97 -4.86
CA PHE A 199 -7.32 5.96 -4.56
C PHE A 199 -6.14 5.93 -5.53
N LYS A 200 -5.66 4.73 -5.94
CA LYS A 200 -4.46 4.62 -6.77
C LYS A 200 -4.48 3.40 -7.69
N LEU A 201 -4.08 3.62 -8.95
CA LEU A 201 -3.95 2.56 -9.97
C LEU A 201 -2.94 1.47 -9.56
N GLN A 202 -1.90 1.82 -8.79
CA GLN A 202 -0.88 0.88 -8.29
C GLN A 202 -1.48 -0.30 -7.49
N THR A 203 -2.74 -0.23 -7.09
CA THR A 203 -3.48 -1.37 -6.55
C THR A 203 -3.48 -2.58 -7.49
N VAL A 204 -3.31 -2.40 -8.81
CA VAL A 204 -3.20 -3.52 -9.77
C VAL A 204 -1.96 -4.40 -9.54
N PHE A 205 -0.93 -3.89 -8.86
CA PHE A 205 0.26 -4.69 -8.52
C PHE A 205 -0.03 -5.83 -7.55
N ILE A 206 -1.18 -5.79 -6.86
CA ILE A 206 -1.61 -6.85 -5.96
C ILE A 206 -2.46 -7.94 -6.64
N LEU A 207 -2.78 -7.81 -7.93
CA LEU A 207 -3.64 -8.75 -8.64
C LEU A 207 -3.14 -10.22 -8.58
N PRO A 208 -1.84 -10.53 -8.69
CA PRO A 208 -1.36 -11.92 -8.55
C PRO A 208 -1.65 -12.48 -7.16
N VAL A 209 -1.46 -11.66 -6.11
CA VAL A 209 -1.73 -12.03 -4.72
C VAL A 209 -3.23 -12.20 -4.50
N LEU A 210 -4.04 -11.28 -5.06
CA LEU A 210 -5.50 -11.38 -5.00
C LEU A 210 -6.01 -12.64 -5.71
N ALA A 211 -5.41 -13.04 -6.85
CA ALA A 211 -5.74 -14.28 -7.55
C ALA A 211 -5.46 -15.51 -6.66
N VAL A 212 -4.32 -15.55 -5.96
CA VAL A 212 -4.02 -16.59 -4.98
C VAL A 212 -5.08 -16.62 -3.87
N ILE A 213 -5.35 -15.50 -3.23
CA ILE A 213 -6.36 -15.40 -2.16
C ILE A 213 -7.72 -15.86 -2.64
N PHE A 214 -8.12 -15.45 -3.85
CA PHE A 214 -9.42 -15.75 -4.44
C PHE A 214 -9.58 -17.26 -4.68
N LEU A 215 -8.58 -17.89 -5.27
CA LEU A 215 -8.59 -19.32 -5.61
C LEU A 215 -8.52 -20.20 -4.36
N TRP A 216 -7.61 -19.90 -3.42
CA TRP A 216 -7.41 -20.73 -2.22
C TRP A 216 -8.59 -20.66 -1.24
N ASN A 217 -9.16 -19.47 -1.08
CA ASN A 217 -10.32 -19.30 -0.21
C ASN A 217 -11.66 -19.62 -0.88
N ASN A 218 -11.65 -20.04 -2.16
CA ASN A 218 -12.85 -20.30 -2.95
C ASN A 218 -13.86 -19.14 -2.88
N TYR A 219 -13.40 -17.93 -3.19
CA TYR A 219 -14.24 -16.75 -3.17
C TYR A 219 -15.27 -16.75 -4.30
N ARG A 220 -16.42 -16.15 -4.08
CA ARG A 220 -17.50 -16.10 -5.08
C ARG A 220 -17.17 -15.09 -6.17
N LEU A 221 -17.29 -15.47 -7.45
CA LEU A 221 -17.02 -14.58 -8.59
C LEU A 221 -17.78 -13.24 -8.52
N ARG A 222 -19.03 -13.25 -8.03
CA ARG A 222 -19.82 -12.03 -7.88
C ARG A 222 -19.20 -10.98 -6.96
N THR A 223 -18.31 -11.38 -6.05
CA THR A 223 -17.65 -10.44 -5.15
C THR A 223 -16.62 -9.58 -5.86
N LEU A 224 -16.12 -9.97 -7.04
CA LEU A 224 -15.28 -9.12 -7.88
C LEU A 224 -15.96 -7.81 -8.27
N LEU A 225 -17.28 -7.78 -8.31
CA LEU A 225 -18.07 -6.58 -8.61
C LEU A 225 -17.89 -5.47 -7.55
N TRP A 226 -17.37 -5.79 -6.36
CA TRP A 226 -17.04 -4.78 -5.36
C TRP A 226 -15.95 -3.82 -5.83
N ILE A 227 -14.99 -4.26 -6.64
CA ILE A 227 -13.91 -3.39 -7.14
C ILE A 227 -14.49 -2.25 -7.99
N PRO A 228 -15.15 -2.51 -9.14
CA PRO A 228 -15.76 -1.43 -9.91
C PRO A 228 -16.93 -0.76 -9.16
N GLY A 229 -17.65 -1.50 -8.30
CA GLY A 229 -18.76 -0.93 -7.52
C GLY A 229 -18.31 0.16 -6.55
N VAL A 230 -17.25 -0.07 -5.78
CA VAL A 230 -16.68 0.94 -4.88
C VAL A 230 -16.13 2.12 -5.69
N TYR A 231 -15.41 1.85 -6.80
CA TYR A 231 -14.96 2.93 -7.68
C TYR A 231 -16.13 3.81 -8.15
N CYS A 232 -17.22 3.20 -8.65
CA CYS A 232 -18.42 3.95 -9.07
C CYS A 232 -19.04 4.76 -7.91
N ILE A 233 -19.06 4.23 -6.70
CA ILE A 233 -19.53 4.97 -5.51
C ILE A 233 -18.68 6.21 -5.28
N THR A 234 -17.34 6.10 -5.44
CA THR A 234 -16.44 7.25 -5.28
C THR A 234 -16.61 8.31 -6.37
N LEU A 235 -17.25 8.00 -7.49
CA LEU A 235 -17.56 9.01 -8.53
C LEU A 235 -18.75 9.92 -8.16
N ILE A 236 -19.63 9.47 -7.27
CA ILE A 236 -20.92 10.11 -6.99
C ILE A 236 -20.79 11.61 -6.66
N PRO A 237 -19.89 12.08 -5.76
CA PRO A 237 -19.78 13.50 -5.48
C PRO A 237 -19.44 14.35 -6.71
N SER A 238 -18.53 13.89 -7.56
CA SER A 238 -18.16 14.58 -8.80
C SER A 238 -19.31 14.59 -9.83
N LEU A 239 -20.10 13.51 -9.89
CA LEU A 239 -21.30 13.43 -10.74
C LEU A 239 -22.38 14.42 -10.26
N ILE A 240 -22.61 14.50 -8.95
CA ILE A 240 -23.55 15.47 -8.35
C ILE A 240 -23.11 16.91 -8.65
N ALA A 241 -21.80 17.18 -8.62
CA ALA A 241 -21.25 18.48 -8.99
C ALA A 241 -21.40 18.80 -10.49
N GLY A 242 -21.72 17.80 -11.33
CA GLY A 242 -21.98 17.96 -12.76
C GLY A 242 -20.80 17.60 -13.67
N ARG A 243 -19.80 16.84 -13.20
CA ARG A 243 -18.71 16.33 -14.02
C ARG A 243 -19.19 15.17 -14.91
N PRO A 244 -18.84 15.13 -16.22
CA PRO A 244 -19.28 14.06 -17.13
C PRO A 244 -18.79 12.67 -16.69
N LEU A 245 -19.68 11.67 -16.67
CA LEU A 245 -19.32 10.29 -16.30
C LEU A 245 -18.21 9.70 -17.16
N LYS A 246 -18.20 10.01 -18.47
CA LYS A 246 -17.18 9.52 -19.40
C LYS A 246 -15.77 9.95 -18.99
N GLU A 247 -15.57 11.19 -18.56
CA GLU A 247 -14.28 11.69 -18.10
C GLU A 247 -13.81 10.95 -16.84
N LEU A 248 -14.72 10.72 -15.90
CA LEU A 248 -14.44 10.03 -14.65
C LEU A 248 -14.06 8.56 -14.87
N LEU A 249 -14.75 7.86 -15.77
CA LEU A 249 -14.46 6.45 -16.06
C LEU A 249 -13.16 6.27 -16.86
N LEU A 250 -12.81 7.22 -17.74
CA LEU A 250 -11.60 7.14 -18.58
C LEU A 250 -10.35 7.70 -17.89
N LEU A 251 -10.45 8.15 -16.64
CA LEU A 251 -9.33 8.80 -15.95
C LEU A 251 -8.08 7.90 -15.90
N TYR A 252 -8.22 6.64 -15.55
CA TYR A 252 -7.10 5.71 -15.50
C TYR A 252 -6.50 5.41 -16.89
N VAL A 253 -7.33 5.42 -17.93
CA VAL A 253 -6.85 5.27 -19.31
C VAL A 253 -6.03 6.49 -19.74
N SER A 254 -6.47 7.69 -19.36
CA SER A 254 -5.72 8.91 -19.63
C SER A 254 -4.39 8.99 -18.86
N GLN A 255 -4.36 8.50 -17.62
CA GLN A 255 -3.13 8.43 -16.84
C GLN A 255 -2.09 7.48 -17.43
N ALA A 256 -2.50 6.34 -17.99
CA ALA A 256 -1.59 5.34 -18.56
C ALA A 256 -0.80 5.86 -19.78
N GLY A 257 -1.26 6.91 -20.45
CA GLY A 257 -0.60 7.54 -21.62
C GLY A 257 0.22 8.79 -21.30
N THR A 258 0.39 9.16 -20.03
CA THR A 258 0.95 10.48 -19.65
C THR A 258 2.48 10.55 -19.78
N HIS A 259 3.19 9.42 -19.69
CA HIS A 259 4.64 9.38 -19.69
C HIS A 259 5.18 8.69 -20.95
N ALA A 260 6.09 9.36 -21.66
CA ALA A 260 6.78 8.79 -22.81
C ALA A 260 8.03 7.97 -22.40
N GLU A 261 8.63 8.30 -21.26
CA GLU A 261 9.87 7.67 -20.79
C GLU A 261 9.58 6.30 -20.16
N LEU A 262 10.34 5.25 -20.55
CA LEU A 262 10.20 3.91 -19.99
C LEU A 262 10.60 3.82 -18.52
N GLN A 263 11.52 4.66 -18.06
CA GLN A 263 12.02 4.72 -16.69
C GLN A 263 11.71 6.09 -16.07
N LEU A 264 11.07 6.10 -14.91
CA LEU A 264 10.73 7.30 -14.14
C LEU A 264 11.39 7.24 -12.77
N LYS A 265 12.72 7.44 -12.71
CA LYS A 265 13.52 7.44 -11.47
C LYS A 265 13.48 6.14 -10.66
N TYR A 266 13.02 5.03 -11.23
CA TYR A 266 12.99 3.72 -10.60
C TYR A 266 13.93 2.77 -11.32
N PRO A 267 15.10 2.43 -10.76
CA PRO A 267 16.05 1.51 -11.38
C PRO A 267 15.42 0.12 -11.57
N ASN A 268 15.31 -0.30 -12.83
CA ASN A 268 14.65 -1.54 -13.25
C ASN A 268 15.29 -2.07 -14.54
N ILE A 269 14.63 -2.98 -15.25
CA ILE A 269 15.15 -3.57 -16.49
C ILE A 269 15.48 -2.51 -17.55
N TYR A 270 14.78 -1.37 -17.57
CA TYR A 270 14.99 -0.31 -18.54
C TYR A 270 16.26 0.49 -18.27
N SER A 271 16.87 0.40 -17.11
CA SER A 271 18.20 0.96 -16.82
C SER A 271 19.30 0.38 -17.71
N PHE A 272 19.07 -0.80 -18.30
CA PHE A 272 19.99 -1.48 -19.23
C PHE A 272 19.64 -1.24 -20.70
N TRP A 273 18.50 -0.59 -20.99
CA TRP A 273 18.00 -0.42 -22.35
C TRP A 273 18.49 0.89 -22.94
N GLN A 274 19.13 0.81 -24.09
CA GLN A 274 19.74 1.98 -24.77
C GLN A 274 19.23 2.18 -26.20
N PHE A 275 18.18 1.44 -26.62
CA PHE A 275 17.70 1.46 -28.01
C PHE A 275 16.34 2.17 -28.12
N ASP A 276 16.35 3.48 -28.34
CA ASP A 276 15.12 4.29 -28.43
C ASP A 276 14.14 3.82 -29.52
N ALA A 277 14.66 3.39 -30.68
CA ALA A 277 13.83 2.93 -31.80
C ALA A 277 12.98 1.68 -31.51
N LEU A 278 13.32 0.90 -30.48
CA LEU A 278 12.59 -0.31 -30.06
C LEU A 278 11.98 -0.18 -28.66
N ALA A 279 12.07 0.97 -28.02
CA ALA A 279 11.66 1.19 -26.64
C ALA A 279 10.20 0.76 -26.40
N ASP A 280 9.26 1.21 -27.24
CA ASP A 280 7.84 0.87 -27.08
C ASP A 280 7.57 -0.63 -27.24
N ARG A 281 8.22 -1.30 -28.20
CA ARG A 281 8.07 -2.74 -28.41
C ARG A 281 8.66 -3.53 -27.25
N PHE A 282 9.79 -3.09 -26.72
CA PHE A 282 10.38 -3.71 -25.55
C PHE A 282 9.52 -3.52 -24.30
N GLY A 283 8.94 -2.32 -24.10
CA GLY A 283 7.98 -2.07 -23.04
C GLY A 283 6.75 -3.00 -23.13
N GLN A 284 6.15 -3.12 -24.33
CA GLN A 284 5.03 -4.03 -24.56
C GLN A 284 5.40 -5.50 -24.30
N PHE A 285 6.57 -5.95 -24.77
CA PHE A 285 7.08 -7.28 -24.48
C PHE A 285 7.20 -7.51 -22.98
N CYS A 286 7.78 -6.59 -22.23
CA CYS A 286 7.94 -6.70 -20.78
C CYS A 286 6.60 -6.76 -20.04
N ILE A 287 5.58 -6.01 -20.49
CA ILE A 287 4.22 -6.08 -19.94
C ILE A 287 3.64 -7.49 -20.12
N VAL A 288 3.68 -8.03 -21.35
CA VAL A 288 3.15 -9.38 -21.65
C VAL A 288 3.94 -10.44 -20.90
N PHE A 289 5.27 -10.35 -20.88
CA PHE A 289 6.15 -11.25 -20.15
C PHE A 289 5.85 -11.26 -18.66
N CYS A 290 5.71 -10.07 -18.06
CA CYS A 290 5.39 -9.91 -16.64
C CYS A 290 4.02 -10.56 -16.31
N ALA A 291 3.00 -10.28 -17.11
CA ALA A 291 1.66 -10.84 -16.90
C ALA A 291 1.67 -12.36 -17.03
N ALA A 292 2.25 -12.89 -18.11
CA ALA A 292 2.30 -14.33 -18.37
C ALA A 292 3.06 -15.09 -17.28
N SER A 293 4.22 -14.58 -16.87
CA SER A 293 5.04 -15.21 -15.82
C SER A 293 4.35 -15.20 -14.47
N LEU A 294 3.66 -14.10 -14.09
CA LEU A 294 2.88 -14.05 -12.85
C LEU A 294 1.71 -15.05 -12.85
N VAL A 295 1.03 -15.22 -13.98
CA VAL A 295 0.01 -16.27 -14.13
C VAL A 295 0.63 -17.66 -13.92
N LEU A 296 1.81 -17.92 -14.50
CA LEU A 296 2.53 -19.18 -14.31
C LEU A 296 2.96 -19.39 -12.84
N PHE A 297 3.37 -18.35 -12.12
CA PHE A 297 3.66 -18.46 -10.68
C PHE A 297 2.42 -18.82 -9.87
N VAL A 298 1.27 -18.17 -10.13
CA VAL A 298 0.00 -18.49 -9.46
C VAL A 298 -0.41 -19.94 -9.75
N TYR A 299 -0.31 -20.35 -11.01
CA TYR A 299 -0.59 -21.73 -11.45
C TYR A 299 0.33 -22.75 -10.76
N TYR A 300 1.64 -22.49 -10.71
CA TYR A 300 2.63 -23.33 -10.03
C TYR A 300 2.29 -23.51 -8.55
N PHE A 301 2.05 -22.41 -7.81
CA PHE A 301 1.72 -22.49 -6.40
C PHE A 301 0.39 -23.20 -6.14
N TYR A 302 -0.59 -23.02 -7.03
CA TYR A 302 -1.86 -23.74 -6.96
C TYR A 302 -1.66 -25.26 -7.07
N HIS A 303 -0.89 -25.74 -8.05
CA HIS A 303 -0.59 -27.17 -8.21
C HIS A 303 0.28 -27.73 -7.08
N LYS A 304 1.13 -26.92 -6.46
CA LYS A 304 1.90 -27.32 -5.27
C LYS A 304 1.08 -27.30 -3.99
N LYS A 305 -0.22 -26.99 -4.05
CA LYS A 305 -1.12 -26.92 -2.89
C LYS A 305 -0.52 -26.11 -1.71
N MET A 306 0.08 -24.95 -2.04
CA MET A 306 0.67 -24.09 -1.04
C MET A 306 -0.38 -23.68 0.00
N GLU A 307 -0.03 -23.73 1.28
CA GLU A 307 -0.86 -23.17 2.34
C GLU A 307 -0.81 -21.63 2.30
N LEU A 308 -1.96 -20.99 2.49
CA LEU A 308 -2.05 -19.53 2.61
C LEU A 308 -1.58 -19.09 4.00
N THR A 309 -0.28 -19.26 4.26
CA THR A 309 0.34 -18.80 5.51
C THR A 309 0.65 -17.30 5.45
N GLN A 310 0.75 -16.68 6.60
CA GLN A 310 1.18 -15.28 6.74
C GLN A 310 2.53 -15.03 6.05
N GLU A 311 3.48 -15.96 6.21
CA GLU A 311 4.80 -15.86 5.59
C GLU A 311 4.72 -15.91 4.06
N PHE A 312 3.98 -16.89 3.51
CA PHE A 312 3.79 -17.02 2.07
C PHE A 312 3.12 -15.76 1.51
N LEU A 313 2.07 -15.28 2.17
CA LEU A 313 1.32 -14.11 1.72
C LEU A 313 2.20 -12.85 1.70
N CYS A 314 2.96 -12.58 2.77
CA CYS A 314 3.86 -11.43 2.81
C CYS A 314 5.01 -11.54 1.79
N CYS A 315 5.63 -12.74 1.69
CA CYS A 315 6.71 -12.98 0.73
C CYS A 315 6.23 -12.85 -0.71
N PHE A 316 5.08 -13.43 -1.05
CA PHE A 316 4.52 -13.35 -2.39
C PHE A 316 4.03 -11.95 -2.74
N THR A 317 3.53 -11.19 -1.76
CA THR A 317 3.20 -9.77 -1.94
C THR A 317 4.46 -8.95 -2.26
N ALA A 318 5.52 -9.10 -1.47
CA ALA A 318 6.79 -8.41 -1.73
C ALA A 318 7.36 -8.78 -3.10
N PHE A 319 7.40 -10.09 -3.41
CA PHE A 319 7.87 -10.59 -4.70
C PHE A 319 7.05 -10.02 -5.86
N SER A 320 5.72 -10.09 -5.81
CA SER A 320 4.84 -9.62 -6.89
C SER A 320 5.00 -8.14 -7.16
N VAL A 321 5.03 -7.30 -6.12
CA VAL A 321 5.20 -5.85 -6.27
C VAL A 321 6.58 -5.52 -6.86
N LEU A 322 7.67 -6.13 -6.34
CA LEU A 322 9.02 -5.92 -6.87
C LEU A 322 9.17 -6.47 -8.29
N TYR A 323 8.53 -7.60 -8.61
CA TYR A 323 8.55 -8.19 -9.94
C TYR A 323 7.87 -7.27 -10.94
N ILE A 324 6.67 -6.79 -10.62
CA ILE A 324 5.90 -5.89 -11.48
C ILE A 324 6.68 -4.58 -11.69
N THR A 325 7.18 -3.96 -10.63
CA THR A 325 7.92 -2.70 -10.74
C THR A 325 9.28 -2.85 -11.44
N PHE A 326 9.85 -4.06 -11.47
CA PHE A 326 11.08 -4.34 -12.21
C PHE A 326 10.84 -4.50 -13.72
N PHE A 327 9.73 -5.09 -14.14
CA PHE A 327 9.46 -5.38 -15.56
C PHE A 327 8.53 -4.39 -16.25
N LEU A 328 7.63 -3.70 -15.52
CA LEU A 328 6.73 -2.73 -16.15
C LEU A 328 7.45 -1.40 -16.44
N PRO A 329 7.10 -0.75 -17.59
CA PRO A 329 7.55 0.59 -17.89
C PRO A 329 6.87 1.65 -17.02
N HIS A 330 7.40 2.85 -17.01
CA HIS A 330 6.84 4.05 -16.34
C HIS A 330 6.74 3.93 -14.82
N MET A 331 7.68 3.20 -14.19
CA MET A 331 7.70 3.02 -12.73
C MET A 331 8.37 4.20 -12.04
N HIS A 332 7.66 4.79 -11.06
CA HIS A 332 8.16 5.84 -10.20
C HIS A 332 8.92 5.29 -8.98
N ASP A 333 9.78 6.11 -8.43
CA ASP A 333 10.65 5.85 -7.29
C ASP A 333 9.97 5.22 -6.06
N ARG A 334 8.69 5.52 -5.81
CA ARG A 334 7.90 5.07 -4.66
C ARG A 334 7.01 3.84 -4.90
N TYR A 335 6.99 3.24 -6.09
CA TYR A 335 6.02 2.18 -6.41
C TYR A 335 6.30 0.84 -5.73
N ALA A 336 7.47 0.66 -5.11
CA ALA A 336 7.78 -0.51 -4.28
C ALA A 336 7.27 -0.40 -2.83
N TYR A 337 6.63 0.71 -2.43
CA TYR A 337 6.25 1.05 -1.05
C TYR A 337 5.57 -0.10 -0.28
N ILE A 338 4.63 -0.82 -0.90
CA ILE A 338 3.97 -1.98 -0.27
C ILE A 338 4.98 -3.09 0.05
N ALA A 339 5.88 -3.41 -0.90
CA ALA A 339 6.88 -4.46 -0.73
C ALA A 339 7.82 -4.13 0.43
N GLU A 340 8.22 -2.88 0.56
CA GLU A 340 9.12 -2.39 1.62
C GLU A 340 8.52 -2.58 3.02
N ILE A 341 7.20 -2.40 3.15
CA ILE A 341 6.50 -2.59 4.42
C ILE A 341 6.31 -4.07 4.73
N VAL A 342 5.79 -4.85 3.77
CA VAL A 342 5.51 -6.26 4.05
C VAL A 342 6.77 -7.09 4.26
N MET A 343 7.93 -6.67 3.71
CA MET A 343 9.22 -7.32 3.99
C MET A 343 9.65 -7.25 5.44
N LEU A 344 9.03 -6.41 6.27
CA LEU A 344 9.26 -6.43 7.73
C LEU A 344 8.89 -7.77 8.38
N PHE A 345 8.22 -8.69 7.67
CA PHE A 345 8.04 -10.04 8.19
C PHE A 345 9.38 -10.80 8.41
N TYR A 346 10.46 -10.36 7.76
CA TYR A 346 11.81 -10.86 8.02
C TYR A 346 12.44 -10.33 9.33
N LEU A 347 11.83 -9.35 10.00
CA LEU A 347 12.37 -8.76 11.23
C LEU A 347 12.67 -9.81 12.32
N PHE A 348 11.86 -10.87 12.37
CA PHE A 348 12.04 -11.98 13.33
C PHE A 348 12.87 -13.14 12.76
N ARG A 349 13.62 -12.92 11.69
CA ARG A 349 14.45 -13.90 11.01
C ARG A 349 15.88 -13.35 10.84
N PRO A 350 16.75 -13.43 11.86
CA PRO A 350 18.05 -12.76 11.85
C PRO A 350 18.89 -13.00 10.60
N ARG A 351 18.92 -14.25 10.08
CA ARG A 351 19.66 -14.61 8.86
C ARG A 351 19.11 -13.97 7.58
N LYS A 352 17.89 -13.46 7.61
CA LYS A 352 17.18 -12.87 6.46
C LYS A 352 16.91 -11.36 6.62
N LEU A 353 17.33 -10.77 7.76
CA LEU A 353 17.08 -9.37 8.08
C LEU A 353 17.71 -8.38 7.07
N TRP A 354 18.76 -8.76 6.39
CA TRP A 354 19.40 -7.94 5.37
C TRP A 354 18.47 -7.61 4.19
N ARG A 355 17.43 -8.43 3.93
CA ARG A 355 16.48 -8.21 2.81
C ARG A 355 15.69 -6.91 2.94
N PRO A 356 14.95 -6.65 4.03
CA PRO A 356 14.27 -5.37 4.21
C PRO A 356 15.26 -4.19 4.32
N VAL A 357 16.46 -4.41 4.87
CA VAL A 357 17.49 -3.36 4.92
C VAL A 357 17.94 -2.97 3.51
N VAL A 358 18.26 -3.92 2.65
CA VAL A 358 18.63 -3.64 1.26
C VAL A 358 17.49 -2.97 0.50
N ALA A 359 16.23 -3.42 0.70
CA ALA A 359 15.08 -2.76 0.09
C ALA A 359 14.94 -1.30 0.50
N GLN A 360 15.14 -1.00 1.80
CA GLN A 360 15.10 0.38 2.31
C GLN A 360 16.25 1.23 1.78
N LEU A 361 17.45 0.70 1.69
CA LEU A 361 18.60 1.42 1.12
C LEU A 361 18.38 1.75 -0.37
N LEU A 362 17.83 0.80 -1.14
CA LEU A 362 17.46 1.03 -2.54
C LEU A 362 16.36 2.08 -2.68
N ALA A 363 15.35 2.03 -1.83
CA ALA A 363 14.27 3.00 -1.84
C ALA A 363 14.76 4.40 -1.46
N LEU A 364 15.59 4.52 -0.43
CA LEU A 364 16.19 5.80 -0.03
C LEU A 364 17.11 6.36 -1.13
N ALA A 365 17.87 5.52 -1.82
CA ALA A 365 18.68 5.97 -2.93
C ALA A 365 17.82 6.57 -4.06
N THR A 366 16.69 5.93 -4.40
CA THR A 366 15.76 6.47 -5.41
C THR A 366 15.01 7.70 -4.92
N TYR A 367 14.58 7.74 -3.66
CA TYR A 367 13.97 8.92 -3.06
C TYR A 367 14.97 10.08 -2.93
N GLY A 368 16.26 9.75 -2.79
CA GLY A 368 17.34 10.74 -2.67
C GLY A 368 17.40 11.71 -3.84
N GLU A 369 17.17 11.25 -5.05
CA GLU A 369 17.11 12.11 -6.23
C GLU A 369 15.95 13.12 -6.16
N THR A 370 14.77 12.65 -5.73
CA THR A 370 13.58 13.49 -5.65
C THR A 370 13.58 14.40 -4.42
N LEU A 371 14.00 13.90 -3.25
CA LEU A 371 13.88 14.60 -1.98
C LEU A 371 15.14 15.38 -1.57
N PHE A 372 16.32 14.92 -2.00
CA PHE A 372 17.58 15.49 -1.53
C PHE A 372 18.46 16.06 -2.65
N TRP A 373 17.92 16.15 -3.87
CA TRP A 373 18.65 16.65 -5.05
C TRP A 373 19.97 15.90 -5.31
N PHE A 374 20.04 14.67 -4.83
CA PHE A 374 21.18 13.81 -5.01
C PHE A 374 21.12 13.25 -6.44
N SER A 375 22.08 13.62 -7.30
CA SER A 375 22.17 13.03 -8.64
C SER A 375 22.44 11.54 -8.51
N TYR A 376 21.54 10.75 -9.09
CA TYR A 376 21.63 9.28 -9.14
C TYR A 376 22.33 8.81 -10.43
N ASP A 377 22.86 9.75 -11.21
CA ASP A 377 23.49 9.51 -12.50
C ASP A 377 24.59 8.43 -12.37
N GLY A 378 24.50 7.41 -13.22
CA GLY A 378 25.43 6.27 -13.23
C GLY A 378 25.21 5.21 -12.16
N MET A 379 24.22 5.39 -11.26
CA MET A 379 23.88 4.40 -10.24
C MET A 379 22.65 3.54 -10.58
N GLU A 380 21.92 3.86 -11.66
CA GLU A 380 20.69 3.19 -12.06
C GLU A 380 20.94 1.70 -12.35
N GLN A 381 21.98 1.39 -13.12
CA GLN A 381 22.32 0.01 -13.48
C GLN A 381 22.75 -0.82 -12.27
N PRO A 382 23.71 -0.37 -11.43
CA PRO A 382 24.04 -1.06 -10.17
C PRO A 382 22.80 -1.28 -9.27
N ALA A 383 21.95 -0.28 -9.10
CA ALA A 383 20.74 -0.40 -8.29
C ALA A 383 19.72 -1.37 -8.89
N ALA A 384 19.56 -1.38 -10.22
CA ALA A 384 18.73 -2.37 -10.90
C ALA A 384 19.25 -3.79 -10.72
N LEU A 385 20.58 -4.01 -10.73
CA LEU A 385 21.18 -5.32 -10.42
C LEU A 385 20.91 -5.75 -8.98
N VAL A 386 21.02 -4.84 -8.01
CA VAL A 386 20.70 -5.15 -6.61
C VAL A 386 19.20 -5.46 -6.43
N ARG A 387 18.30 -4.75 -7.15
CA ARG A 387 16.86 -5.07 -7.17
C ARG A 387 16.61 -6.46 -7.77
N LEU A 388 17.24 -6.77 -8.89
CA LEU A 388 17.15 -8.11 -9.50
C LEU A 388 17.63 -9.19 -8.55
N PHE A 389 18.77 -8.98 -7.88
CA PHE A 389 19.27 -9.92 -6.88
C PHE A 389 18.26 -10.11 -5.73
N LEU A 390 17.71 -9.04 -5.17
CA LEU A 390 16.69 -9.12 -4.12
C LEU A 390 15.45 -9.89 -4.60
N LEU A 391 15.00 -9.63 -5.83
CA LEU A 391 13.89 -10.33 -6.45
C LEU A 391 14.13 -11.83 -6.58
N LEU A 392 15.34 -12.24 -7.06
CA LEU A 392 15.73 -13.64 -7.16
C LEU A 392 15.76 -14.32 -5.78
N VAL A 393 16.27 -13.64 -4.76
CA VAL A 393 16.29 -14.16 -3.38
C VAL A 393 14.88 -14.37 -2.83
N LEU A 394 13.95 -13.45 -3.07
CA LEU A 394 12.54 -13.63 -2.68
C LEU A 394 11.88 -14.80 -3.44
N GLY A 395 12.21 -14.95 -4.73
CA GLY A 395 11.79 -16.12 -5.53
C GLY A 395 12.30 -17.44 -4.94
N ILE A 396 13.56 -17.49 -4.52
CA ILE A 396 14.14 -18.67 -3.85
C ILE A 396 13.43 -18.93 -2.52
N ASP A 397 13.12 -17.89 -1.73
CA ASP A 397 12.39 -18.06 -0.46
C ASP A 397 10.99 -18.65 -0.70
N LEU A 398 10.29 -18.22 -1.74
CA LEU A 398 9.01 -18.80 -2.13
C LEU A 398 9.13 -20.26 -2.54
N LEU A 399 10.12 -20.61 -3.36
CA LEU A 399 10.38 -21.99 -3.77
C LEU A 399 10.78 -22.91 -2.61
N GLN A 400 11.50 -22.40 -1.61
CA GLN A 400 11.81 -23.15 -0.38
C GLN A 400 10.55 -23.48 0.43
N GLN A 401 9.57 -22.56 0.47
CA GLN A 401 8.30 -22.83 1.14
C GLN A 401 7.52 -23.95 0.46
N THR A 402 7.58 -24.09 -0.87
CA THR A 402 6.93 -25.20 -1.59
C THR A 402 7.51 -26.56 -1.22
N LYS A 403 8.84 -26.65 -1.02
CA LYS A 403 9.48 -27.90 -0.59
C LYS A 403 9.09 -28.31 0.82
N GLY A 404 8.88 -27.38 1.73
CA GLY A 404 8.42 -27.65 3.10
C GLY A 404 7.02 -28.25 3.15
N VAL A 405 6.11 -27.86 2.24
CA VAL A 405 4.77 -28.45 2.10
C VAL A 405 4.85 -29.88 1.54
N GLN A 406 5.69 -30.11 0.54
CA GLN A 406 5.85 -31.43 -0.07
C GLN A 406 6.39 -32.46 0.93
N MET A 407 7.42 -32.13 1.71
CA MET A 407 7.93 -33.00 2.78
C MET A 407 6.87 -33.36 3.84
N LYS A 408 5.96 -32.43 4.17
CA LYS A 408 4.86 -32.72 5.10
C LYS A 408 3.82 -33.67 4.49
N GLN A 409 3.57 -33.59 3.17
CA GLN A 409 2.63 -34.47 2.47
C GLN A 409 3.20 -35.87 2.28
N ASP A 410 4.51 -36.02 2.10
CA ASP A 410 5.19 -37.31 1.96
C ASP A 410 5.33 -38.06 3.31
N LEU A 411 5.12 -37.35 4.44
CA LEU A 411 5.16 -37.92 5.81
C LEU A 411 3.77 -38.31 6.36
N LEU A 412 2.68 -37.96 5.66
CA LEU A 412 1.29 -38.32 5.96
C LEU A 412 0.78 -39.42 5.05
#